data_a341b3ff975fcfe939b3220cd0a483ac
#
_entry.id   a341b3ff975fcfe939b3220cd0a483ac
#
_cell.length_a   1.000
_cell.length_b   1.000
_cell.length_c   1.000
_cell.angle_alpha   90.00
_cell.angle_beta   90.00
_cell.angle_gamma   90.00
#
_symmetry.space_group_name_H-M   'P 1'
#
loop_
_entity.id
_entity.type
_entity.pdbx_description
1 polymer ?
#
loop_
_entity_poly.entity_id
_entity_poly.type
_entity_poly.pdbx_seq_one_letter_code
_entity_poly.pdbx_strand_id
1 'polypeptide(L)'
;MAVAIPSLPGAEQEASAIAQLLNTEAITGNLATKAAILPKMVQARIIHLATHGLLDDFTGEGVPGAIALAPGGNDNGLLTASEILDLKLNAQLVVLSACDTGRGKITGDSVIGLSRSLISAGVPSVIVSLWSVPDAPTASLMTEFYRNFQQKPDKAQALRSATLTTMKQYPNPRDWAAFTLIGEAD
;
A
#
# COMPACT_ATOMS: atom_id res chain seq x y z
N MET A 1 6.87 -4.30 23.41
CA MET A 1 5.63 -3.50 23.65
C MET A 1 4.91 -3.40 22.33
N ALA A 2 3.64 -3.82 22.23
CA ALA A 2 2.85 -3.63 21.01
C ALA A 2 2.60 -2.12 20.83
N VAL A 3 2.97 -1.58 19.67
CA VAL A 3 2.63 -0.20 19.32
C VAL A 3 1.13 -0.19 19.02
N ALA A 4 0.35 0.55 19.80
CA ALA A 4 -1.08 0.73 19.53
C ALA A 4 -1.21 1.60 18.26
N ILE A 5 -1.55 0.97 17.15
CA ILE A 5 -1.81 1.63 15.88
C ILE A 5 -3.31 1.88 15.79
N PRO A 6 -3.78 3.12 15.57
CA PRO A 6 -5.20 3.41 15.47
C PRO A 6 -5.84 2.68 14.27
N SER A 7 -7.12 2.34 14.37
CA SER A 7 -7.84 1.78 13.24
C SER A 7 -8.02 2.81 12.12
N LEU A 8 -8.07 2.35 10.87
CA LEU A 8 -8.30 3.15 9.66
C LEU A 8 -9.63 2.71 9.01
N PRO A 9 -10.77 3.25 9.43
CA PRO A 9 -12.07 2.87 8.84
C PRO A 9 -12.14 3.11 7.33
N GLY A 10 -11.48 4.15 6.84
CA GLY A 10 -11.41 4.44 5.40
C GLY A 10 -10.58 3.42 4.62
N ALA A 11 -9.49 2.91 5.19
CA ALA A 11 -8.69 1.87 4.59
C ALA A 11 -9.46 0.54 4.46
N GLU A 12 -10.29 0.21 5.47
CA GLU A 12 -11.15 -0.97 5.41
C GLU A 12 -12.22 -0.85 4.33
N GLN A 13 -12.83 0.34 4.19
CA GLN A 13 -13.77 0.64 3.11
C GLN A 13 -13.11 0.59 1.74
N GLU A 14 -11.91 1.15 1.59
CA GLU A 14 -11.10 1.09 0.38
C GLU A 14 -10.81 -0.36 -0.01
N ALA A 15 -10.24 -1.15 0.91
CA ALA A 15 -9.91 -2.55 0.67
C ALA A 15 -11.13 -3.37 0.25
N SER A 16 -12.27 -3.15 0.91
CA SER A 16 -13.53 -3.84 0.60
C SER A 16 -14.07 -3.47 -0.78
N ALA A 17 -14.03 -2.18 -1.15
CA ALA A 17 -14.48 -1.72 -2.46
C ALA A 17 -13.61 -2.26 -3.60
N ILE A 18 -12.28 -2.29 -3.40
CA ILE A 18 -11.33 -2.84 -4.36
C ILE A 18 -11.49 -4.36 -4.48
N ALA A 19 -11.65 -5.07 -3.37
CA ALA A 19 -11.88 -6.51 -3.37
C ALA A 19 -13.15 -6.89 -4.15
N GLN A 20 -14.24 -6.15 -3.94
CA GLN A 20 -15.48 -6.33 -4.69
C GLN A 20 -15.26 -6.08 -6.19
N LEU A 21 -14.55 -5.03 -6.56
CA LEU A 21 -14.25 -4.70 -7.95
C LEU A 21 -13.39 -5.78 -8.63
N LEU A 22 -12.44 -6.37 -7.91
CA LEU A 22 -11.55 -7.42 -8.40
C LEU A 22 -12.11 -8.84 -8.22
N ASN A 23 -13.35 -8.97 -7.74
CA ASN A 23 -14.03 -10.25 -7.46
C ASN A 23 -13.19 -11.15 -6.53
N THR A 24 -12.73 -10.60 -5.43
CA THR A 24 -11.95 -11.26 -4.38
C THR A 24 -12.44 -10.85 -2.99
N GLU A 25 -11.80 -11.34 -1.94
CA GLU A 25 -12.12 -10.98 -0.56
C GLU A 25 -11.01 -10.13 0.06
N ALA A 26 -11.41 -9.06 0.77
CA ALA A 26 -10.51 -8.29 1.57
C ALA A 26 -10.25 -8.99 2.91
N ILE A 27 -9.00 -8.94 3.38
CA ILE A 27 -8.63 -9.39 4.73
C ILE A 27 -8.43 -8.13 5.56
N THR A 28 -9.31 -7.89 6.52
CA THR A 28 -9.34 -6.64 7.28
C THR A 28 -9.27 -6.87 8.78
N GLY A 29 -9.03 -5.81 9.53
CA GLY A 29 -9.03 -5.79 10.99
C GLY A 29 -8.06 -6.82 11.58
N ASN A 30 -8.49 -7.47 12.64
CA ASN A 30 -7.68 -8.46 13.38
C ASN A 30 -7.32 -9.73 12.58
N LEU A 31 -7.93 -9.94 11.43
CA LEU A 31 -7.63 -11.05 10.54
C LEU A 31 -6.39 -10.79 9.66
N ALA A 32 -6.01 -9.54 9.47
CA ALA A 32 -4.90 -9.13 8.61
C ALA A 32 -3.53 -9.31 9.31
N THR A 33 -3.27 -10.49 9.85
CA THR A 33 -1.99 -10.83 10.51
C THR A 33 -0.92 -11.23 9.49
N LYS A 34 0.37 -11.15 9.85
CA LYS A 34 1.46 -11.65 8.98
C LYS A 34 1.23 -13.10 8.55
N ALA A 35 0.83 -13.96 9.48
CA ALA A 35 0.56 -15.38 9.20
C ALA A 35 -0.53 -15.58 8.14
N ALA A 36 -1.54 -14.71 8.10
CA ALA A 36 -2.61 -14.76 7.11
C ALA A 36 -2.24 -14.10 5.78
N ILE A 37 -1.45 -13.03 5.81
CA ILE A 37 -1.16 -12.19 4.64
C ILE A 37 0.02 -12.72 3.82
N LEU A 38 1.16 -13.07 4.45
CA LEU A 38 2.38 -13.45 3.73
C LEU A 38 2.20 -14.62 2.74
N PRO A 39 1.52 -15.72 3.08
CA PRO A 39 1.30 -16.81 2.12
C PRO A 39 0.48 -16.39 0.89
N LYS A 40 -0.43 -15.42 1.07
CA LYS A 40 -1.25 -14.88 -0.02
C LYS A 40 -0.45 -13.90 -0.88
N MET A 41 0.40 -13.08 -0.29
CA MET A 41 1.28 -12.16 -1.03
C MET A 41 2.18 -12.91 -2.02
N VAL A 42 2.76 -14.05 -1.62
CA VAL A 42 3.63 -14.86 -2.48
C VAL A 42 2.91 -15.38 -3.73
N GLN A 43 1.60 -15.63 -3.63
CA GLN A 43 0.79 -16.19 -4.72
C GLN A 43 0.02 -15.14 -5.51
N ALA A 44 -0.09 -13.92 -5.00
CA ALA A 44 -0.92 -12.88 -5.60
C ALA A 44 -0.27 -12.30 -6.86
N ARG A 45 -1.10 -11.96 -7.84
CA ARG A 45 -0.69 -11.17 -9.01
C ARG A 45 -0.73 -9.66 -8.76
N ILE A 46 -1.65 -9.24 -7.91
CA ILE A 46 -1.80 -7.86 -7.45
C ILE A 46 -1.91 -7.89 -5.94
N ILE A 47 -1.16 -7.03 -5.29
CA ILE A 47 -1.22 -6.85 -3.83
C ILE A 47 -1.64 -5.41 -3.57
N HIS A 48 -2.72 -5.22 -2.80
CA HIS A 48 -3.16 -3.92 -2.35
C HIS A 48 -3.16 -3.89 -0.83
N LEU A 49 -2.37 -2.98 -0.27
CA LEU A 49 -2.20 -2.82 1.17
C LEU A 49 -2.70 -1.43 1.58
N ALA A 50 -3.96 -1.36 2.03
CA ALA A 50 -4.56 -0.17 2.62
C ALA A 50 -4.35 -0.21 4.13
N THR A 51 -3.25 0.36 4.61
CA THR A 51 -2.85 0.27 6.02
C THR A 51 -1.90 1.40 6.40
N HIS A 52 -1.34 1.36 7.60
CA HIS A 52 -0.31 2.31 8.01
C HIS A 52 1.07 1.89 7.47
N GLY A 53 1.77 2.83 6.85
CA GLY A 53 3.20 2.76 6.62
C GLY A 53 3.94 3.39 7.79
N LEU A 54 4.90 2.69 8.35
CA LEU A 54 5.79 3.19 9.40
C LEU A 54 7.15 3.41 8.75
N LEU A 55 7.61 4.66 8.74
CA LEU A 55 8.74 5.05 7.92
C LEU A 55 10.06 5.19 8.70
N ASP A 56 10.02 5.12 10.03
CA ASP A 56 11.22 5.16 10.86
C ASP A 56 11.90 3.78 10.94
N ASP A 57 13.21 3.78 11.20
CA ASP A 57 13.93 2.54 11.50
C ASP A 57 13.64 2.09 12.94
N PHE A 58 12.53 1.37 13.11
CA PHE A 58 12.12 0.84 14.42
C PHE A 58 12.92 -0.38 14.86
N THR A 59 13.64 -1.01 13.94
CA THR A 59 14.39 -2.25 14.22
C THR A 59 15.87 -1.99 14.48
N GLY A 60 16.40 -0.85 14.06
CA GLY A 60 17.84 -0.54 14.12
C GLY A 60 18.66 -1.37 13.13
N GLU A 61 18.03 -2.02 12.15
CA GLU A 61 18.68 -2.89 11.15
C GLU A 61 19.17 -2.12 9.92
N GLY A 62 18.99 -0.80 9.90
CA GLY A 62 19.49 0.07 8.84
C GLY A 62 18.64 0.09 7.57
N VAL A 63 17.52 -0.62 7.52
CA VAL A 63 16.54 -0.56 6.43
C VAL A 63 15.24 0.01 6.98
N PRO A 64 15.00 1.32 6.84
CA PRO A 64 13.83 1.96 7.39
C PRO A 64 12.57 1.56 6.63
N GLY A 65 11.48 1.44 7.38
CA GLY A 65 10.16 1.19 6.85
C GLY A 65 9.57 -0.16 7.25
N ALA A 66 8.30 -0.10 7.62
CA ALA A 66 7.49 -1.28 7.87
C ALA A 66 6.04 -1.03 7.45
N ILE A 67 5.34 -2.09 7.14
CA ILE A 67 3.90 -2.10 6.87
C ILE A 67 3.21 -2.65 8.11
N ALA A 68 2.25 -1.91 8.65
CA ALA A 68 1.53 -2.34 9.82
C ALA A 68 0.42 -3.32 9.45
N LEU A 69 0.54 -4.54 9.95
CA LEU A 69 -0.50 -5.57 9.93
C LEU A 69 -1.06 -5.76 11.34
N ALA A 70 -2.09 -6.59 11.48
CA ALA A 70 -2.60 -6.93 12.80
C ALA A 70 -1.59 -7.80 13.57
N PRO A 71 -1.35 -7.53 14.85
CA PRO A 71 -0.54 -8.42 15.68
C PRO A 71 -1.24 -9.77 15.83
N GLY A 72 -0.46 -10.84 15.92
CA GLY A 72 -1.02 -12.18 16.06
C GLY A 72 -0.04 -13.16 16.70
N GLY A 73 -0.48 -13.92 17.69
CA GLY A 73 0.41 -14.81 18.44
C GLY A 73 1.53 -14.03 19.13
N ASN A 74 2.78 -14.37 18.82
CA ASN A 74 3.96 -13.67 19.34
C ASN A 74 4.48 -12.59 18.35
N ASP A 75 3.80 -12.36 17.23
CA ASP A 75 4.18 -11.39 16.20
C ASP A 75 3.58 -10.02 16.50
N ASN A 76 4.38 -8.97 16.34
CA ASN A 76 3.98 -7.59 16.61
C ASN A 76 3.16 -6.96 15.46
N GLY A 77 2.99 -7.67 14.34
CA GLY A 77 2.26 -7.21 13.15
C GLY A 77 3.07 -6.29 12.23
N LEU A 78 4.33 -5.98 12.51
CA LEU A 78 5.14 -5.12 11.65
C LEU A 78 5.84 -5.95 10.58
N LEU A 79 5.43 -5.83 9.33
CA LEU A 79 6.14 -6.38 8.18
C LEU A 79 7.22 -5.38 7.74
N THR A 80 8.46 -5.67 8.12
CA THR A 80 9.60 -4.78 7.89
C THR A 80 10.12 -4.84 6.45
N ALA A 81 10.81 -3.78 6.03
CA ALA A 81 11.47 -3.74 4.73
C ALA A 81 12.51 -4.87 4.57
N SER A 82 13.21 -5.25 5.65
CA SER A 82 14.13 -6.38 5.66
C SER A 82 13.41 -7.71 5.44
N GLU A 83 12.29 -7.95 6.11
CA GLU A 83 11.48 -9.16 5.88
C GLU A 83 10.95 -9.23 4.45
N ILE A 84 10.56 -8.09 3.87
CA ILE A 84 10.09 -8.02 2.48
C ILE A 84 11.20 -8.40 1.50
N LEU A 85 12.46 -8.00 1.74
CA LEU A 85 13.60 -8.37 0.90
C LEU A 85 13.80 -9.89 0.78
N ASP A 86 13.45 -10.64 1.82
CA ASP A 86 13.57 -12.10 1.85
C ASP A 86 12.41 -12.82 1.15
N LEU A 87 11.35 -12.08 0.78
CA LEU A 87 10.21 -12.65 0.06
C LEU A 87 10.55 -12.86 -1.42
N LYS A 88 9.89 -13.87 -2.02
CA LYS A 88 9.86 -14.07 -3.47
C LYS A 88 8.43 -13.82 -3.93
N LEU A 89 8.17 -12.63 -4.43
CA LEU A 89 6.85 -12.21 -4.86
C LEU A 89 6.67 -12.40 -6.36
N ASN A 90 5.51 -12.93 -6.76
CA ASN A 90 5.12 -13.10 -8.16
C ASN A 90 4.15 -12.00 -8.62
N ALA A 91 3.94 -11.00 -7.80
CA ALA A 91 3.02 -9.90 -8.08
C ALA A 91 3.56 -9.00 -9.20
N GLN A 92 2.67 -8.64 -10.11
CA GLN A 92 2.95 -7.65 -11.18
C GLN A 92 2.80 -6.22 -10.70
N LEU A 93 2.07 -6.03 -9.59
CA LEU A 93 1.79 -4.73 -9.01
C LEU A 93 1.60 -4.87 -7.51
N VAL A 94 2.27 -4.01 -6.76
CA VAL A 94 1.95 -3.74 -5.34
C VAL A 94 1.50 -2.29 -5.22
N VAL A 95 0.37 -2.07 -4.56
CA VAL A 95 -0.14 -0.75 -4.19
C VAL A 95 -0.03 -0.61 -2.68
N LEU A 96 0.76 0.35 -2.25
CA LEU A 96 0.85 0.77 -0.86
C LEU A 96 0.00 2.03 -0.68
N SER A 97 -1.29 1.84 -0.41
CA SER A 97 -2.20 2.91 -0.01
C SER A 97 -2.03 3.15 1.49
N ALA A 98 -0.80 3.46 1.88
CA ALA A 98 -0.40 3.62 3.26
C ALA A 98 -0.22 5.10 3.55
N CYS A 99 -1.12 5.67 4.34
CA CYS A 99 -0.97 7.01 4.85
C CYS A 99 -0.11 6.97 6.12
N ASP A 100 0.84 7.89 6.23
CA ASP A 100 1.64 8.06 7.44
C ASP A 100 0.75 8.43 8.63
N THR A 101 0.90 7.73 9.72
CA THR A 101 0.13 7.93 10.94
C THR A 101 0.76 8.88 11.95
N GLY A 102 1.54 9.85 11.49
CA GLY A 102 1.90 11.00 12.35
C GLY A 102 2.95 10.73 13.42
N ARG A 103 3.77 9.69 13.31
CA ARG A 103 4.90 9.43 14.20
C ARG A 103 6.24 9.33 13.46
N GLY A 104 6.43 10.10 12.43
CA GLY A 104 7.70 10.25 11.73
C GLY A 104 7.61 11.30 10.64
N LYS A 105 8.71 11.98 10.33
CA LYS A 105 8.79 12.78 9.11
C LYS A 105 8.84 11.81 7.94
N ILE A 106 7.88 11.88 7.01
CA ILE A 106 8.03 11.23 5.71
C ILE A 106 9.33 11.75 5.12
N THR A 107 10.36 10.92 5.14
CA THR A 107 11.57 11.18 4.37
C THR A 107 11.40 10.42 3.05
N GLY A 108 11.79 11.03 1.94
CA GLY A 108 11.80 10.34 0.65
C GLY A 108 12.54 9.00 0.71
N ASP A 109 13.51 8.87 1.60
CA ASP A 109 14.33 7.68 1.81
C ASP A 109 13.52 6.46 2.30
N SER A 110 12.50 6.67 3.13
CA SER A 110 11.71 5.58 3.72
C SER A 110 10.70 4.99 2.74
N VAL A 111 10.03 5.85 1.94
CA VAL A 111 9.16 5.42 0.84
C VAL A 111 10.00 4.67 -0.22
N ILE A 112 11.19 5.19 -0.50
CA ILE A 112 12.16 4.56 -1.41
C ILE A 112 12.62 3.22 -0.83
N GLY A 113 12.86 3.11 0.48
CA GLY A 113 13.26 1.88 1.17
C GLY A 113 12.26 0.74 0.94
N LEU A 114 11.00 0.95 1.29
CA LEU A 114 9.92 -0.03 1.09
C LEU A 114 9.73 -0.39 -0.39
N SER A 115 9.75 0.61 -1.28
CA SER A 115 9.63 0.37 -2.72
C SER A 115 10.77 -0.48 -3.27
N ARG A 116 12.01 -0.19 -2.83
CA ARG A 116 13.19 -0.99 -3.21
C ARG A 116 13.08 -2.43 -2.72
N SER A 117 12.63 -2.63 -1.47
CA SER A 117 12.47 -3.97 -0.92
C SER A 117 11.47 -4.80 -1.73
N LEU A 118 10.34 -4.20 -2.11
CA LEU A 118 9.33 -4.85 -2.96
C LEU A 118 9.86 -5.17 -4.37
N ILE A 119 10.56 -4.24 -5.00
CA ILE A 119 11.18 -4.45 -6.32
C ILE A 119 12.23 -5.56 -6.23
N SER A 120 13.07 -5.56 -5.19
CA SER A 120 14.08 -6.61 -4.97
C SER A 120 13.45 -7.97 -4.67
N ALA A 121 12.25 -7.99 -4.06
CA ALA A 121 11.46 -9.20 -3.84
C ALA A 121 10.82 -9.76 -5.13
N GLY A 122 10.96 -9.08 -6.29
CA GLY A 122 10.50 -9.53 -7.60
C GLY A 122 9.29 -8.77 -8.17
N VAL A 123 8.84 -7.69 -7.54
CA VAL A 123 7.70 -6.89 -8.01
C VAL A 123 8.16 -5.85 -9.04
N PRO A 124 7.72 -5.90 -10.31
CA PRO A 124 8.15 -4.95 -11.33
C PRO A 124 7.57 -3.54 -11.16
N SER A 125 6.43 -3.40 -10.46
CA SER A 125 5.74 -2.12 -10.33
C SER A 125 5.16 -1.91 -8.94
N VAL A 126 5.40 -0.73 -8.37
CA VAL A 126 4.89 -0.35 -7.04
C VAL A 126 4.22 1.03 -7.15
N ILE A 127 2.98 1.15 -6.65
CA ILE A 127 2.33 2.44 -6.45
C ILE A 127 2.41 2.77 -4.96
N VAL A 128 2.90 3.96 -4.64
CA VAL A 128 3.05 4.45 -3.27
C VAL A 128 2.50 5.85 -3.12
N SER A 129 2.10 6.22 -1.91
CA SER A 129 1.81 7.62 -1.57
C SER A 129 3.04 8.30 -0.99
N LEU A 130 3.31 9.53 -1.42
CA LEU A 130 4.45 10.34 -0.99
C LEU A 130 4.14 11.15 0.29
N TRP A 131 2.87 11.28 0.65
CA TRP A 131 2.38 11.93 1.87
C TRP A 131 1.02 11.38 2.28
N SER A 132 0.59 11.74 3.49
CA SER A 132 -0.72 11.35 4.01
C SER A 132 -1.85 12.02 3.22
N VAL A 133 -2.72 11.20 2.65
CA VAL A 133 -3.93 11.62 1.92
C VAL A 133 -5.17 11.23 2.73
N PRO A 134 -6.21 12.07 2.79
CA PRO A 134 -7.45 11.70 3.46
C PRO A 134 -8.11 10.46 2.83
N ASP A 135 -8.83 9.68 3.63
CA ASP A 135 -9.41 8.39 3.24
C ASP A 135 -10.34 8.49 2.02
N ALA A 136 -11.24 9.49 1.99
CA ALA A 136 -12.24 9.59 0.92
C ALA A 136 -11.63 9.83 -0.48
N PRO A 137 -10.72 10.80 -0.69
CA PRO A 137 -10.04 10.94 -1.98
C PRO A 137 -9.16 9.74 -2.32
N THR A 138 -8.52 9.10 -1.33
CA THR A 138 -7.72 7.89 -1.53
C THR A 138 -8.57 6.74 -2.07
N ALA A 139 -9.67 6.42 -1.42
CA ALA A 139 -10.60 5.37 -1.86
C ALA A 139 -11.18 5.66 -3.24
N SER A 140 -11.51 6.94 -3.54
CA SER A 140 -11.98 7.36 -4.86
C SER A 140 -10.91 7.13 -5.93
N LEU A 141 -9.67 7.58 -5.70
CA LEU A 141 -8.55 7.46 -6.64
C LEU A 141 -8.22 5.98 -6.90
N MET A 142 -8.12 5.17 -5.85
CA MET A 142 -7.77 3.75 -5.99
C MET A 142 -8.87 2.95 -6.68
N THR A 143 -10.14 3.24 -6.40
CA THR A 143 -11.27 2.61 -7.11
C THR A 143 -11.23 2.96 -8.61
N GLU A 144 -11.00 4.22 -8.95
CA GLU A 144 -10.87 4.64 -10.35
C GLU A 144 -9.61 4.06 -11.02
N PHE A 145 -8.50 3.95 -10.28
CA PHE A 145 -7.31 3.30 -10.79
C PHE A 145 -7.60 1.86 -11.23
N TYR A 146 -8.20 1.05 -10.37
CA TYR A 146 -8.49 -0.35 -10.69
C TYR A 146 -9.54 -0.49 -11.80
N ARG A 147 -10.54 0.37 -11.87
CA ARG A 147 -11.51 0.40 -12.99
C ARG A 147 -10.83 0.64 -14.34
N ASN A 148 -9.94 1.64 -14.38
CA ASN A 148 -9.18 1.94 -15.60
C ASN A 148 -8.20 0.81 -15.94
N PHE A 149 -7.53 0.26 -14.93
CA PHE A 149 -6.56 -0.81 -15.12
C PHE A 149 -7.20 -2.12 -15.63
N GLN A 150 -8.43 -2.45 -15.20
CA GLN A 150 -9.17 -3.58 -15.74
C GLN A 150 -9.56 -3.40 -17.21
N GLN A 151 -9.84 -2.18 -17.65
CA GLN A 151 -10.19 -1.89 -19.04
C GLN A 151 -8.95 -1.92 -19.94
N LYS A 152 -7.85 -1.37 -19.48
CA LYS A 152 -6.56 -1.36 -20.14
C LYS A 152 -5.44 -1.56 -19.12
N PRO A 153 -4.69 -2.68 -19.20
CA PRO A 153 -3.66 -3.03 -18.24
C PRO A 153 -2.36 -2.22 -18.47
N ASP A 154 -2.47 -0.90 -18.42
CA ASP A 154 -1.40 0.08 -18.45
C ASP A 154 -1.47 0.86 -17.13
N LYS A 155 -0.56 0.57 -16.23
CA LYS A 155 -0.56 1.07 -14.85
C LYS A 155 -0.40 2.59 -14.80
N ALA A 156 0.46 3.14 -15.67
CA ALA A 156 0.72 4.58 -15.71
C ALA A 156 -0.48 5.35 -16.25
N GLN A 157 -1.10 4.87 -17.33
CA GLN A 157 -2.31 5.51 -17.88
C GLN A 157 -3.49 5.35 -16.93
N ALA A 158 -3.65 4.18 -16.28
CA ALA A 158 -4.71 3.96 -15.30
C ALA A 158 -4.57 4.91 -14.11
N LEU A 159 -3.36 5.07 -13.55
CA LEU A 159 -3.09 5.99 -12.44
C LEU A 159 -3.32 7.45 -12.86
N ARG A 160 -2.83 7.85 -14.03
CA ARG A 160 -3.06 9.19 -14.56
C ARG A 160 -4.55 9.48 -14.73
N SER A 161 -5.31 8.57 -15.31
CA SER A 161 -6.74 8.75 -15.53
C SER A 161 -7.51 8.86 -14.20
N ALA A 162 -7.17 8.02 -13.22
CA ALA A 162 -7.72 8.08 -11.88
C ALA A 162 -7.40 9.42 -11.19
N THR A 163 -6.16 9.88 -11.27
CA THR A 163 -5.74 11.19 -10.74
C THR A 163 -6.55 12.33 -11.35
N LEU A 164 -6.71 12.36 -12.67
CA LEU A 164 -7.47 13.39 -13.36
C LEU A 164 -8.97 13.37 -13.01
N THR A 165 -9.54 12.20 -12.74
CA THR A 165 -10.92 12.07 -12.28
C THR A 165 -11.07 12.56 -10.85
N THR A 166 -10.17 12.15 -9.96
CA THR A 166 -10.18 12.56 -8.55
C THR A 166 -9.97 14.06 -8.39
N MET A 167 -9.08 14.66 -9.20
CA MET A 167 -8.83 16.10 -9.24
C MET A 167 -10.10 16.93 -9.50
N LYS A 168 -11.05 16.40 -10.28
CA LYS A 168 -12.32 17.10 -10.55
C LYS A 168 -13.26 17.12 -9.33
N GLN A 169 -13.16 16.12 -8.46
CA GLN A 169 -13.99 15.97 -7.25
C GLN A 169 -13.35 16.65 -6.05
N TYR A 170 -12.03 16.63 -5.98
CA TYR A 170 -11.23 17.15 -4.86
C TYR A 170 -10.26 18.21 -5.39
N PRO A 171 -10.57 19.51 -5.24
CA PRO A 171 -9.79 20.59 -5.83
C PRO A 171 -8.37 20.75 -5.26
N ASN A 172 -8.14 20.27 -4.03
CA ASN A 172 -6.85 20.41 -3.36
C ASN A 172 -5.85 19.37 -3.90
N PRO A 173 -4.70 19.77 -4.47
CA PRO A 173 -3.68 18.82 -4.94
C PRO A 173 -3.17 17.85 -3.88
N ARG A 174 -3.23 18.21 -2.61
CA ARG A 174 -2.87 17.32 -1.51
C ARG A 174 -3.67 16.02 -1.51
N ASP A 175 -4.90 16.04 -2.05
CA ASP A 175 -5.84 14.93 -1.99
C ASP A 175 -5.62 13.89 -3.11
N TRP A 176 -4.83 14.19 -4.13
CA TRP A 176 -4.67 13.30 -5.30
C TRP A 176 -3.25 13.24 -5.89
N ALA A 177 -2.39 14.21 -5.60
CA ALA A 177 -1.06 14.27 -6.22
C ALA A 177 0.01 13.44 -5.47
N ALA A 178 -0.39 12.72 -4.40
CA ALA A 178 0.53 11.95 -3.58
C ALA A 178 0.99 10.65 -4.24
N PHE A 179 0.18 10.06 -5.10
CA PHE A 179 0.43 8.73 -5.62
C PHE A 179 1.37 8.73 -6.81
N THR A 180 2.40 7.90 -6.74
CA THR A 180 3.38 7.73 -7.81
C THR A 180 3.59 6.25 -8.12
N LEU A 181 3.85 5.97 -9.41
CA LEU A 181 4.25 4.66 -9.88
C LEU A 181 5.77 4.60 -9.98
N ILE A 182 6.35 3.55 -9.43
CA ILE A 182 7.78 3.24 -9.49
C ILE A 182 7.94 1.90 -10.19
N GLY A 183 8.79 1.82 -11.21
CA GLY A 183 9.03 0.61 -11.99
C GLY A 183 8.35 0.63 -13.36
N GLU A 184 7.88 -0.55 -13.81
CA GLU A 184 7.31 -0.74 -15.14
C GLU A 184 5.89 -0.16 -15.26
N ALA A 185 5.60 0.47 -16.39
CA ALA A 185 4.32 1.13 -16.66
C ALA A 185 3.25 0.18 -17.25
N ASP A 186 3.66 -0.83 -17.94
CA ASP A 186 2.89 -1.84 -18.71
C ASP A 186 2.92 -3.24 -18.06
#